data_bda611e932d08502acd6af07146670ab
#
_entry.id   bda611e932d08502acd6af07146670ab
#
_cell.length_a   1.000
_cell.length_b   1.000
_cell.length_c   1.000
_cell.angle_alpha   90.00
_cell.angle_beta   90.00
_cell.angle_gamma   90.00
#
_symmetry.space_group_name_H-M   'P 1'
#
loop_
_entity.id
_entity.type
_entity.pdbx_description
1 polymer ?
#
loop_
_entity_poly.entity_id
_entity_poly.type
_entity_poly.pdbx_seq_one_letter_code
_entity_poly.pdbx_strand_id
1 'polypeptide(L)'
;MDVLSECVIHKILSYLSFQEAAKLCLVSKTWLQAWLTHPNLEFTLLSSKHGYNNIHDRKIVDQVMERYRQTKVPIEKFHLSVTIFAHPFAFPQMDKWLDIALQNGVKDLSCEVSLPSYPFSIFTFLAPKSLRELVLSGCNLMDHSYSTTTTQVASCHSLRKLSLTEVELDDSMLQALLNCCPLIDDFIIEHCRLLTKIELRNLQNIKSVSISCCRNQGVTIQAPTLQHLSYIGCFREESPVLDIVECRKLKSLQLTDMRISEVFLQRLISTSQFLESLTLDNVSTRLERFKIWGSQSLKFFAISNCKGLREINAPNLVSLEYDGDQIPELKIAKRSRQLKKSEIYLDSLKILNAEWFGQLRKFLSKSSSWSLVSLSFEECSEINMKDLVLHHKVATPKVNDLVVCIESSDKYPTLLVDALLWSCHPKRLILKSSIEMIYCFMDRLMYMKNSRHSTCHESKRRKYSQLKVYKFDSEHQCVELENGELAMRDLTETETVSFELYW
;
A
#
# COMPACT_ATOMS: atom_id res chain seq x y z
N MET A 1 -6.42 37.84 -21.65
CA MET A 1 -6.14 36.93 -20.53
C MET A 1 -6.06 37.63 -19.16
N ASP A 2 -6.27 38.92 -19.10
CA ASP A 2 -6.19 39.71 -17.84
C ASP A 2 -7.51 39.79 -17.06
N VAL A 3 -8.39 38.80 -17.23
CA VAL A 3 -9.74 38.79 -16.61
C VAL A 3 -9.77 38.01 -15.27
N LEU A 4 -8.70 37.27 -14.96
CA LEU A 4 -8.65 36.48 -13.74
C LEU A 4 -8.11 37.32 -12.57
N SER A 5 -8.78 37.23 -11.41
CA SER A 5 -8.27 37.87 -10.20
C SER A 5 -7.00 37.15 -9.69
N GLU A 6 -6.15 37.87 -9.01
CA GLU A 6 -4.89 37.33 -8.44
C GLU A 6 -5.13 36.09 -7.58
N CYS A 7 -6.20 36.07 -6.78
CA CYS A 7 -6.59 34.90 -5.98
C CYS A 7 -6.86 33.65 -6.82
N VAL A 8 -7.49 33.80 -7.98
CA VAL A 8 -7.76 32.70 -8.90
C VAL A 8 -6.46 32.21 -9.54
N ILE A 9 -5.57 33.12 -9.92
CA ILE A 9 -4.26 32.78 -10.49
C ILE A 9 -3.42 32.02 -9.45
N HIS A 10 -3.35 32.49 -8.18
CA HIS A 10 -2.68 31.76 -7.10
C HIS A 10 -3.26 30.37 -6.90
N LYS A 11 -4.60 30.24 -6.98
CA LYS A 11 -5.26 28.93 -6.88
C LYS A 11 -4.87 27.99 -8.03
N ILE A 12 -4.76 28.51 -9.27
CA ILE A 12 -4.28 27.73 -10.42
C ILE A 12 -2.84 27.33 -10.20
N LEU A 13 -1.96 28.28 -9.83
CA LEU A 13 -0.55 28.02 -9.58
C LEU A 13 -0.35 26.97 -8.47
N SER A 14 -1.23 26.91 -7.47
CA SER A 14 -1.13 25.94 -6.37
C SER A 14 -1.38 24.47 -6.78
N TYR A 15 -1.92 24.22 -7.98
CA TYR A 15 -2.07 22.87 -8.55
C TYR A 15 -0.89 22.45 -9.43
N LEU A 16 0.06 23.34 -9.66
CA LEU A 16 1.21 23.11 -10.51
C LEU A 16 2.48 22.95 -9.66
N SER A 17 3.46 22.22 -10.16
CA SER A 17 4.80 22.24 -9.59
C SER A 17 5.40 23.63 -9.68
N PHE A 18 6.38 23.95 -8.82
CA PHE A 18 7.04 25.25 -8.84
C PHE A 18 7.64 25.58 -10.22
N GLN A 19 8.18 24.57 -10.92
CA GLN A 19 8.74 24.72 -12.27
C GLN A 19 7.68 25.02 -13.33
N GLU A 20 6.52 24.37 -13.27
CA GLU A 20 5.40 24.63 -14.18
C GLU A 20 4.80 26.02 -13.93
N ALA A 21 4.64 26.38 -12.66
CA ALA A 21 4.18 27.71 -12.27
C ALA A 21 5.14 28.81 -12.78
N ALA A 22 6.46 28.56 -12.71
CA ALA A 22 7.47 29.46 -13.27
C ALA A 22 7.36 29.67 -14.79
N LYS A 23 6.98 28.65 -15.54
CA LYS A 23 6.74 28.81 -17.00
C LYS A 23 5.54 29.69 -17.30
N LEU A 24 4.52 29.67 -16.45
CA LEU A 24 3.33 30.51 -16.63
C LEU A 24 3.56 31.99 -16.34
N CYS A 25 4.66 32.37 -15.67
CA CYS A 25 5.00 33.79 -15.44
C CYS A 25 5.24 34.56 -16.75
N LEU A 26 5.53 33.88 -17.85
CA LEU A 26 5.72 34.47 -19.17
C LEU A 26 4.41 34.85 -19.87
N VAL A 27 3.26 34.42 -19.38
CA VAL A 27 1.94 34.64 -20.02
C VAL A 27 1.50 36.10 -19.94
N SER A 28 1.65 36.75 -18.78
CA SER A 28 1.33 38.17 -18.59
C SER A 28 1.99 38.74 -17.32
N LYS A 29 1.94 40.07 -17.18
CA LYS A 29 2.43 40.75 -15.97
C LYS A 29 1.67 40.31 -14.71
N THR A 30 0.37 40.02 -14.80
CA THR A 30 -0.44 39.52 -13.69
C THR A 30 0.00 38.15 -13.24
N TRP A 31 0.28 37.24 -14.19
CA TRP A 31 0.84 35.91 -13.89
C TRP A 31 2.23 35.99 -13.29
N LEU A 32 3.08 36.88 -13.81
CA LEU A 32 4.40 37.12 -13.22
C LEU A 32 4.28 37.62 -11.77
N GLN A 33 3.39 38.59 -11.51
CA GLN A 33 3.19 39.10 -10.16
C GLN A 33 2.69 38.00 -9.20
N ALA A 34 1.73 37.21 -9.62
CA ALA A 34 1.22 36.08 -8.84
C ALA A 34 2.29 35.03 -8.55
N TRP A 35 3.18 34.74 -9.51
CA TRP A 35 4.31 33.84 -9.28
C TRP A 35 5.37 34.44 -8.34
N LEU A 36 5.63 35.74 -8.43
CA LEU A 36 6.57 36.42 -7.54
C LEU A 36 6.11 36.44 -6.07
N THR A 37 4.81 36.30 -5.82
CA THR A 37 4.18 36.26 -4.49
C THR A 37 3.62 34.87 -4.15
N HIS A 38 4.01 33.83 -4.92
CA HIS A 38 3.48 32.48 -4.73
C HIS A 38 3.85 31.91 -3.36
N PRO A 39 2.89 31.48 -2.53
CA PRO A 39 3.17 31.09 -1.15
C PRO A 39 3.81 29.70 -1.01
N ASN A 40 3.84 28.90 -2.07
CA ASN A 40 4.38 27.55 -2.05
C ASN A 40 5.67 27.49 -2.85
N LEU A 41 6.76 27.17 -2.17
CA LEU A 41 8.10 27.08 -2.76
C LEU A 41 8.57 25.63 -2.71
N GLU A 42 8.97 25.10 -3.85
CA GLU A 42 9.50 23.75 -3.99
C GLU A 42 10.81 23.78 -4.78
N PHE A 43 11.88 23.30 -4.17
CA PHE A 43 13.20 23.25 -4.77
C PHE A 43 13.78 21.84 -4.70
N THR A 44 14.17 21.32 -5.85
CA THR A 44 14.85 20.03 -5.96
C THR A 44 16.23 20.24 -6.58
N LEU A 45 17.27 20.01 -5.80
CA LEU A 45 18.67 20.14 -6.20
C LEU A 45 19.27 18.75 -6.43
N LEU A 46 19.35 18.33 -7.68
CA LEU A 46 19.93 17.05 -8.07
C LEU A 46 21.42 17.19 -8.35
N SER A 47 22.25 16.30 -7.82
CA SER A 47 23.65 16.17 -8.22
C SER A 47 23.74 15.44 -9.56
N SER A 48 24.19 16.11 -10.62
CA SER A 48 24.59 15.40 -11.82
C SER A 48 25.94 14.72 -11.60
N LYS A 49 26.14 13.52 -12.18
CA LYS A 49 27.43 12.79 -12.16
C LYS A 49 28.62 13.62 -12.68
N HIS A 50 28.39 14.78 -13.29
CA HIS A 50 29.39 15.65 -13.91
C HIS A 50 29.57 17.02 -13.22
N GLY A 51 28.94 17.26 -12.05
CA GLY A 51 29.31 18.37 -11.16
C GLY A 51 28.93 19.81 -11.57
N TYR A 52 28.54 20.07 -12.81
CA TYR A 52 28.41 21.46 -13.33
C TYR A 52 27.02 22.08 -13.21
N ASN A 53 25.95 21.32 -13.17
CA ASN A 53 24.58 21.88 -13.16
C ASN A 53 24.13 22.44 -11.80
N ASN A 54 24.75 22.00 -10.72
CA ASN A 54 24.36 22.34 -9.36
C ASN A 54 24.59 23.83 -8.94
N ILE A 55 25.59 24.51 -9.52
CA ILE A 55 25.90 25.88 -9.15
C ILE A 55 24.84 26.86 -9.68
N HIS A 56 24.31 26.59 -10.87
CA HIS A 56 23.29 27.45 -11.48
C HIS A 56 21.96 27.34 -10.72
N ASP A 57 21.54 26.11 -10.41
CA ASP A 57 20.29 25.85 -9.70
C ASP A 57 20.33 26.48 -8.28
N ARG A 58 21.44 26.35 -7.57
CA ARG A 58 21.66 27.01 -6.26
C ARG A 58 21.56 28.55 -6.34
N LYS A 59 22.10 29.17 -7.39
CA LYS A 59 21.98 30.61 -7.58
C LYS A 59 20.51 31.03 -7.79
N ILE A 60 19.74 30.22 -8.52
CA ILE A 60 18.32 30.50 -8.70
C ILE A 60 17.57 30.43 -7.37
N VAL A 61 17.82 29.40 -6.56
CA VAL A 61 17.20 29.28 -5.22
C VAL A 61 17.61 30.48 -4.36
N ASP A 62 18.92 30.86 -4.33
CA ASP A 62 19.39 32.03 -3.59
C ASP A 62 18.67 33.31 -4.01
N GLN A 63 18.51 33.54 -5.31
CA GLN A 63 17.82 34.73 -5.82
C GLN A 63 16.34 34.76 -5.44
N VAL A 64 15.67 33.61 -5.52
CA VAL A 64 14.25 33.49 -5.12
C VAL A 64 14.13 33.73 -3.62
N MET A 65 14.90 33.07 -2.79
CA MET A 65 14.82 33.19 -1.33
C MET A 65 15.20 34.59 -0.86
N GLU A 66 16.22 35.23 -1.48
CA GLU A 66 16.58 36.60 -1.16
C GLU A 66 15.46 37.59 -1.48
N ARG A 67 14.71 37.38 -2.55
CA ARG A 67 13.49 38.17 -2.85
C ARG A 67 12.47 38.05 -1.73
N TYR A 68 12.15 36.83 -1.27
CA TYR A 68 11.22 36.63 -0.15
C TYR A 68 11.69 37.25 1.14
N ARG A 69 13.00 37.22 1.39
CA ARG A 69 13.63 37.91 2.53
C ARG A 69 13.39 39.44 2.49
N GLN A 70 13.54 40.05 1.31
CA GLN A 70 13.37 41.49 1.11
C GLN A 70 11.90 41.91 1.09
N THR A 71 11.05 41.17 0.42
CA THR A 71 9.63 41.54 0.23
C THR A 71 8.73 41.11 1.41
N LYS A 72 9.22 40.23 2.29
CA LYS A 72 8.45 39.68 3.41
C LYS A 72 7.14 39.04 3.02
N VAL A 73 7.02 38.52 1.78
CA VAL A 73 5.85 37.77 1.33
C VAL A 73 5.73 36.49 2.18
N PRO A 74 4.56 36.17 2.73
CA PRO A 74 4.35 34.96 3.51
C PRO A 74 4.64 33.70 2.70
N ILE A 75 5.31 32.72 3.32
CA ILE A 75 5.52 31.39 2.76
C ILE A 75 4.59 30.44 3.49
N GLU A 76 3.70 29.77 2.76
CA GLU A 76 2.84 28.75 3.36
C GLU A 76 3.52 27.40 3.38
N LYS A 77 4.08 26.98 2.22
CA LYS A 77 4.80 25.70 2.08
C LYS A 77 6.20 25.94 1.58
N PHE A 78 7.15 25.27 2.20
CA PHE A 78 8.54 25.26 1.77
C PHE A 78 9.05 23.82 1.71
N HIS A 79 9.34 23.33 0.52
CA HIS A 79 9.91 22.01 0.28
C HIS A 79 11.31 22.16 -0.34
N LEU A 80 12.30 21.59 0.33
CA LEU A 80 13.68 21.56 -0.12
C LEU A 80 14.18 20.12 -0.17
N SER A 81 14.38 19.59 -1.37
CA SER A 81 14.99 18.28 -1.59
C SER A 81 16.38 18.43 -2.19
N VAL A 82 17.37 17.87 -1.52
CA VAL A 82 18.79 18.04 -1.89
C VAL A 82 19.49 16.68 -1.98
N THR A 83 19.84 16.30 -3.20
CA THR A 83 20.64 15.10 -3.47
C THR A 83 22.08 15.49 -3.74
N ILE A 84 22.95 15.46 -2.71
CA ILE A 84 24.36 15.88 -2.83
C ILE A 84 25.24 14.64 -2.68
N PHE A 85 25.99 14.29 -3.71
CA PHE A 85 26.93 13.18 -3.64
C PHE A 85 28.29 13.50 -2.98
N ALA A 86 28.64 14.75 -2.65
CA ALA A 86 30.03 14.98 -2.28
C ALA A 86 30.44 16.17 -1.37
N HIS A 87 29.64 17.19 -1.04
CA HIS A 87 30.21 18.31 -0.32
C HIS A 87 29.35 18.94 0.79
N PRO A 88 29.86 19.00 2.04
CA PRO A 88 29.23 19.72 3.16
C PRO A 88 29.14 21.26 2.96
N PHE A 89 29.75 21.82 1.92
CA PHE A 89 29.68 23.24 1.58
C PHE A 89 28.29 23.79 1.23
N ALA A 90 27.29 22.91 1.03
CA ALA A 90 25.91 23.34 0.78
C ALA A 90 25.15 23.70 2.06
N PHE A 91 25.58 23.23 3.22
CA PHE A 91 24.87 23.38 4.48
C PHE A 91 24.60 24.83 4.89
N PRO A 92 25.57 25.74 4.84
CA PRO A 92 25.35 27.17 5.19
C PRO A 92 24.30 27.85 4.29
N GLN A 93 24.17 27.41 3.02
CA GLN A 93 23.14 27.94 2.12
C GLN A 93 21.78 27.41 2.48
N MET A 94 21.69 26.10 2.81
CA MET A 94 20.43 25.48 3.27
C MET A 94 19.94 26.15 4.55
N ASP A 95 20.82 26.39 5.53
CA ASP A 95 20.51 27.12 6.77
C ASP A 95 19.90 28.49 6.46
N LYS A 96 20.54 29.26 5.56
CA LYS A 96 20.03 30.56 5.12
C LYS A 96 18.63 30.47 4.51
N TRP A 97 18.36 29.49 3.64
CA TRP A 97 17.05 29.34 2.99
C TRP A 97 15.96 28.92 3.97
N LEU A 98 16.29 28.01 4.88
CA LEU A 98 15.40 27.57 5.94
C LEU A 98 15.06 28.70 6.91
N ASP A 99 16.07 29.52 7.30
CA ASP A 99 15.88 30.72 8.14
C ASP A 99 14.94 31.74 7.47
N ILE A 100 15.13 31.98 6.17
CA ILE A 100 14.24 32.87 5.41
C ILE A 100 12.80 32.32 5.41
N ALA A 101 12.62 31.00 5.22
CA ALA A 101 11.30 30.37 5.26
C ALA A 101 10.62 30.56 6.63
N LEU A 102 11.38 30.37 7.73
CA LEU A 102 10.89 30.63 9.09
C LEU A 102 10.49 32.07 9.32
N GLN A 103 11.37 33.02 8.92
CA GLN A 103 11.11 34.46 9.06
C GLN A 103 9.87 34.91 8.27
N ASN A 104 9.53 34.20 7.20
CA ASN A 104 8.36 34.47 6.38
C ASN A 104 7.11 33.67 6.80
N GLY A 105 7.16 33.05 7.98
CA GLY A 105 6.01 32.43 8.63
C GLY A 105 5.55 31.12 8.01
N VAL A 106 6.49 30.28 7.54
CA VAL A 106 6.20 28.97 6.95
C VAL A 106 5.28 28.12 7.84
N LYS A 107 4.30 27.48 7.22
CA LYS A 107 3.34 26.59 7.89
C LYS A 107 3.72 25.11 7.69
N ASP A 108 4.08 24.74 6.47
CA ASP A 108 4.43 23.37 6.10
C ASP A 108 5.88 23.37 5.60
N LEU A 109 6.78 22.76 6.36
CA LEU A 109 8.23 22.68 6.06
C LEU A 109 8.62 21.24 5.77
N SER A 110 9.22 21.00 4.60
CA SER A 110 9.85 19.73 4.24
C SER A 110 11.32 19.96 3.87
N CYS A 111 12.21 19.21 4.52
CA CYS A 111 13.63 19.19 4.22
C CYS A 111 14.12 17.76 4.04
N GLU A 112 14.48 17.41 2.82
CA GLU A 112 14.92 16.08 2.42
C GLU A 112 16.35 16.11 1.92
N VAL A 113 17.25 15.35 2.56
CA VAL A 113 18.66 15.28 2.20
C VAL A 113 19.03 13.82 1.95
N SER A 114 19.51 13.51 0.76
CA SER A 114 19.81 12.11 0.37
C SER A 114 21.11 11.54 0.97
N LEU A 115 21.93 12.35 1.64
CA LEU A 115 23.09 11.88 2.37
C LEU A 115 22.91 12.11 3.86
N PRO A 116 23.28 11.14 4.70
CA PRO A 116 23.16 11.30 6.14
C PRO A 116 24.04 12.44 6.63
N SER A 117 23.49 13.21 7.58
CA SER A 117 24.19 14.16 8.44
C SER A 117 24.07 15.64 8.12
N TYR A 118 23.01 16.13 7.47
CA TYR A 118 22.74 17.55 7.57
C TYR A 118 22.32 17.89 9.01
N PRO A 119 23.13 18.68 9.75
CA PRO A 119 22.80 19.04 11.12
C PRO A 119 21.59 19.98 11.13
N PHE A 120 20.48 19.52 11.71
CA PHE A 120 19.23 20.26 11.72
C PHE A 120 18.85 20.67 13.15
N SER A 121 18.86 21.98 13.42
CA SER A 121 18.54 22.54 14.73
C SER A 121 17.03 22.57 14.99
N ILE A 122 16.42 21.39 15.19
CA ILE A 122 14.96 21.22 15.23
C ILE A 122 14.24 22.15 16.21
N PHE A 123 14.79 22.42 17.38
CA PHE A 123 14.14 23.30 18.38
C PHE A 123 14.04 24.74 17.92
N THR A 124 14.98 25.24 17.09
CA THR A 124 14.88 26.54 16.44
C THR A 124 13.66 26.61 15.51
N PHE A 125 13.38 25.50 14.80
CA PHE A 125 12.25 25.40 13.89
C PHE A 125 10.91 25.21 14.60
N LEU A 126 10.91 24.64 15.81
CA LEU A 126 9.71 24.48 16.61
C LEU A 126 9.33 25.73 17.42
N ALA A 127 10.24 26.69 17.58
CA ALA A 127 9.98 27.93 18.32
C ALA A 127 8.90 28.85 17.68
N PRO A 128 8.82 29.03 16.35
CA PRO A 128 7.75 29.80 15.72
C PRO A 128 6.38 29.14 15.87
N LYS A 129 5.36 29.94 16.14
CA LYS A 129 3.97 29.48 16.30
C LYS A 129 3.22 29.23 14.97
N SER A 130 3.90 29.38 13.81
CA SER A 130 3.31 29.22 12.48
C SER A 130 3.34 27.78 11.98
N LEU A 131 4.34 26.99 12.36
CA LEU A 131 4.64 25.68 11.80
C LEU A 131 3.56 24.65 12.17
N ARG A 132 2.94 24.02 11.17
CA ARG A 132 1.90 23.00 11.30
C ARG A 132 2.37 21.61 10.91
N GLU A 133 3.17 21.54 9.85
CA GLU A 133 3.76 20.30 9.37
C GLU A 133 5.27 20.43 9.28
N LEU A 134 5.98 19.42 9.78
CA LEU A 134 7.43 19.29 9.68
C LEU A 134 7.77 17.89 9.15
N VAL A 135 8.42 17.84 8.00
CA VAL A 135 8.91 16.63 7.34
C VAL A 135 10.43 16.73 7.21
N LEU A 136 11.13 15.80 7.82
CA LEU A 136 12.60 15.71 7.76
C LEU A 136 13.02 14.36 7.23
N SER A 137 13.91 14.35 6.25
CA SER A 137 14.53 13.13 5.74
C SER A 137 16.06 13.31 5.62
N GLY A 138 16.81 12.28 6.09
CA GLY A 138 18.28 12.29 6.02
C GLY A 138 18.97 13.37 6.87
N CYS A 139 18.31 13.93 7.87
CA CYS A 139 18.84 14.96 8.75
C CYS A 139 19.47 14.37 10.02
N ASN A 140 20.44 15.08 10.62
CA ASN A 140 21.03 14.74 11.91
C ASN A 140 20.53 15.71 12.98
N LEU A 141 19.84 15.20 13.99
CA LEU A 141 19.34 15.98 15.14
C LEU A 141 20.25 15.88 16.37
N MET A 142 21.36 15.13 16.28
CA MET A 142 22.29 14.86 17.38
C MET A 142 23.36 15.91 17.55
N ASP A 143 23.21 17.09 16.93
CA ASP A 143 24.26 18.13 16.99
C ASP A 143 24.52 18.58 18.43
N HIS A 144 25.74 18.32 18.89
CA HIS A 144 26.23 18.52 20.25
C HIS A 144 26.43 19.99 20.64
N SER A 145 26.08 20.94 19.81
CA SER A 145 26.21 22.37 20.10
C SER A 145 25.23 22.89 21.16
N TYR A 146 24.19 22.11 21.47
CA TYR A 146 23.29 22.39 22.57
C TYR A 146 23.74 21.68 23.86
N SER A 147 24.89 22.10 24.38
CA SER A 147 25.30 21.73 25.74
C SER A 147 24.22 22.18 26.74
N THR A 148 23.57 21.22 27.34
CA THR A 148 23.03 21.14 28.71
C THR A 148 22.71 22.44 29.48
N THR A 149 22.31 23.49 28.84
CA THR A 149 21.59 24.54 29.55
C THR A 149 20.10 24.19 29.40
N THR A 150 19.49 23.85 30.50
CA THR A 150 18.03 23.67 30.70
C THR A 150 17.27 24.95 30.33
N THR A 151 17.37 25.35 29.08
CA THR A 151 16.44 26.34 28.52
C THR A 151 15.12 25.61 28.33
N GLN A 152 14.10 26.12 28.98
CA GLN A 152 12.71 25.71 28.78
C GLN A 152 12.46 25.52 27.27
N VAL A 153 12.40 24.27 26.84
CA VAL A 153 12.09 23.97 25.44
C VAL A 153 10.69 24.49 25.20
N ALA A 154 10.56 25.53 24.38
CA ALA A 154 9.29 26.19 24.15
C ALA A 154 8.30 25.18 23.55
N SER A 155 7.15 24.99 24.20
CA SER A 155 6.11 24.09 23.71
C SER A 155 5.57 24.60 22.36
N CYS A 156 5.71 23.78 21.33
CA CYS A 156 5.15 24.06 20.01
C CYS A 156 3.69 23.59 19.95
N HIS A 157 2.76 24.50 20.15
CA HIS A 157 1.32 24.19 20.11
C HIS A 157 0.69 24.26 18.70
N SER A 158 1.46 24.61 17.67
CA SER A 158 0.99 24.72 16.29
C SER A 158 1.17 23.43 15.49
N LEU A 159 2.21 22.64 15.80
CA LEU A 159 2.59 21.45 15.04
C LEU A 159 1.50 20.37 15.16
N ARG A 160 1.04 19.87 14.01
CA ARG A 160 0.05 18.81 13.86
C ARG A 160 0.65 17.55 13.26
N LYS A 161 1.59 17.69 12.34
CA LYS A 161 2.24 16.58 11.68
C LYS A 161 3.75 16.65 11.86
N LEU A 162 4.34 15.54 12.30
CA LEU A 162 5.78 15.33 12.37
C LEU A 162 6.15 14.05 11.63
N SER A 163 7.00 14.16 10.62
CA SER A 163 7.53 13.02 9.85
C SER A 163 9.04 13.02 9.87
N LEU A 164 9.63 11.92 10.33
CA LEU A 164 11.08 11.71 10.47
C LEU A 164 11.47 10.44 9.71
N THR A 165 12.13 10.58 8.56
CA THR A 165 12.57 9.46 7.72
C THR A 165 14.09 9.45 7.61
N GLU A 166 14.75 8.34 7.94
CA GLU A 166 16.20 8.20 7.90
C GLU A 166 16.95 9.29 8.74
N VAL A 167 16.32 9.78 9.80
CA VAL A 167 16.85 10.83 10.64
C VAL A 167 17.74 10.23 11.74
N GLU A 168 18.87 10.87 12.02
CA GLU A 168 19.75 10.51 13.14
C GLU A 168 19.26 11.21 14.41
N LEU A 169 18.63 10.46 15.30
CA LEU A 169 18.19 10.89 16.64
C LEU A 169 18.20 9.71 17.61
N ASP A 170 18.43 9.99 18.87
CA ASP A 170 18.33 8.98 19.94
C ASP A 170 16.98 9.00 20.65
N ASP A 171 16.79 8.03 21.56
CA ASP A 171 15.56 7.89 22.34
C ASP A 171 15.22 9.13 23.16
N SER A 172 16.25 9.83 23.70
CA SER A 172 16.07 11.02 24.52
C SER A 172 15.62 12.23 23.69
N MET A 173 16.19 12.41 22.52
CA MET A 173 15.81 13.44 21.58
C MET A 173 14.37 13.24 21.08
N LEU A 174 13.99 12.00 20.76
CA LEU A 174 12.63 11.68 20.37
C LEU A 174 11.63 12.07 21.47
N GLN A 175 11.90 11.70 22.72
CA GLN A 175 11.03 12.06 23.83
C GLN A 175 10.96 13.57 24.07
N ALA A 176 12.08 14.28 23.94
CA ALA A 176 12.09 15.73 24.02
C ALA A 176 11.20 16.38 22.95
N LEU A 177 11.28 15.91 21.69
CA LEU A 177 10.44 16.38 20.61
C LEU A 177 8.94 16.14 20.85
N LEU A 178 8.56 14.94 21.25
CA LEU A 178 7.16 14.59 21.54
C LEU A 178 6.61 15.42 22.71
N ASN A 179 7.41 15.66 23.73
CA ASN A 179 7.02 16.49 24.86
C ASN A 179 6.84 17.97 24.48
N CYS A 180 7.63 18.47 23.53
CA CYS A 180 7.52 19.85 23.02
C CYS A 180 6.29 20.06 22.14
N CYS A 181 5.76 19.01 21.53
CA CYS A 181 4.71 19.08 20.51
C CYS A 181 3.44 18.33 20.94
N PRO A 182 2.73 18.76 22.00
CA PRO A 182 1.63 18.02 22.59
C PRO A 182 0.36 17.92 21.69
N LEU A 183 0.31 18.70 20.62
CA LEU A 183 -0.85 18.75 19.73
C LEU A 183 -0.65 18.01 18.41
N ILE A 184 0.39 17.18 18.31
CA ILE A 184 0.58 16.31 17.14
C ILE A 184 -0.62 15.37 17.01
N ASP A 185 -1.18 15.29 15.80
CA ASP A 185 -2.24 14.35 15.45
C ASP A 185 -1.81 13.32 14.38
N ASP A 186 -0.73 13.59 13.63
CA ASP A 186 -0.13 12.67 12.67
C ASP A 186 1.39 12.54 12.91
N PHE A 187 1.85 11.33 13.20
CA PHE A 187 3.25 11.05 13.50
C PHE A 187 3.78 9.91 12.63
N ILE A 188 4.86 10.21 11.90
CA ILE A 188 5.53 9.27 11.01
C ILE A 188 7.00 9.16 11.42
N ILE A 189 7.48 7.93 11.62
CA ILE A 189 8.89 7.67 11.90
C ILE A 189 9.35 6.43 11.14
N GLU A 190 10.35 6.61 10.27
CA GLU A 190 10.80 5.57 9.36
C GLU A 190 12.32 5.49 9.32
N HIS A 191 12.85 4.28 9.45
CA HIS A 191 14.26 3.97 9.26
C HIS A 191 15.26 4.79 10.10
N CYS A 192 14.86 5.26 11.28
CA CYS A 192 15.69 5.98 12.23
C CYS A 192 16.58 5.00 13.02
N ARG A 193 17.85 4.87 12.62
CA ARG A 193 18.74 3.75 13.03
C ARG A 193 19.26 3.82 14.46
N LEU A 194 19.36 5.00 15.05
CA LEU A 194 19.93 5.18 16.40
C LEU A 194 18.90 4.93 17.51
N LEU A 195 17.61 4.87 17.19
CA LEU A 195 16.57 4.56 18.15
C LEU A 195 16.66 3.11 18.60
N THR A 196 16.60 2.89 19.90
CA THR A 196 16.43 1.58 20.53
C THR A 196 15.00 1.33 20.97
N LYS A 197 14.29 2.42 21.34
CA LYS A 197 12.90 2.39 21.76
C LYS A 197 12.12 3.55 21.15
N ILE A 198 10.87 3.27 20.78
CA ILE A 198 9.89 4.27 20.36
C ILE A 198 8.74 4.22 21.37
N GLU A 199 8.66 5.19 22.28
CA GLU A 199 7.62 5.26 23.29
C GLU A 199 6.69 6.45 22.99
N LEU A 200 5.47 6.13 22.54
CA LEU A 200 4.42 7.12 22.30
C LEU A 200 3.46 7.12 23.48
N ARG A 201 3.75 7.95 24.48
CA ARG A 201 2.95 8.08 25.71
C ARG A 201 2.44 9.51 25.85
N ASN A 202 1.31 9.68 26.51
CA ASN A 202 0.70 11.00 26.81
C ASN A 202 0.31 11.86 25.58
N LEU A 203 0.19 11.25 24.40
CA LEU A 203 -0.22 11.95 23.18
C LEU A 203 -1.75 11.98 23.06
N GLN A 204 -2.37 13.00 23.67
CA GLN A 204 -3.83 13.11 23.82
C GLN A 204 -4.58 13.36 22.50
N ASN A 205 -3.89 13.87 21.47
CA ASN A 205 -4.52 14.29 20.21
C ASN A 205 -4.16 13.39 19.03
N ILE A 206 -3.25 12.44 19.21
CA ILE A 206 -2.73 11.64 18.10
C ILE A 206 -3.82 10.76 17.50
N LYS A 207 -3.97 10.83 16.18
CA LYS A 207 -4.96 10.09 15.39
C LYS A 207 -4.31 9.08 14.46
N SER A 208 -3.12 9.40 13.93
CA SER A 208 -2.42 8.58 12.97
C SER A 208 -0.97 8.39 13.39
N VAL A 209 -0.50 7.15 13.34
CA VAL A 209 0.89 6.76 13.60
C VAL A 209 1.34 5.81 12.52
N SER A 210 2.48 6.13 11.89
CA SER A 210 3.20 5.24 10.97
C SER A 210 4.63 5.03 11.49
N ILE A 211 5.00 3.78 11.71
CA ILE A 211 6.32 3.39 12.20
C ILE A 211 6.90 2.34 11.26
N SER A 212 8.10 2.61 10.74
CA SER A 212 8.90 1.64 9.99
C SER A 212 10.24 1.42 10.69
N CYS A 213 10.41 0.23 11.26
CA CYS A 213 11.60 -0.16 11.99
C CYS A 213 12.67 -0.73 11.06
N CYS A 214 13.92 -0.30 11.22
CA CYS A 214 15.05 -0.88 10.48
C CYS A 214 15.81 -1.95 11.27
N ARG A 215 15.54 -2.07 12.56
CA ARG A 215 16.14 -3.02 13.51
C ARG A 215 15.09 -3.48 14.52
N ASN A 216 15.50 -4.33 15.46
CA ASN A 216 14.64 -4.79 16.55
C ASN A 216 14.42 -3.69 17.61
N GLN A 217 13.68 -2.68 17.24
CA GLN A 217 13.33 -1.54 18.11
C GLN A 217 12.08 -1.89 18.93
N GLY A 218 12.13 -1.64 20.25
CA GLY A 218 10.95 -1.77 21.10
C GLY A 218 9.97 -0.63 20.83
N VAL A 219 8.70 -0.94 20.59
CA VAL A 219 7.66 0.07 20.32
C VAL A 219 6.55 -0.05 21.33
N THR A 220 6.28 1.02 22.07
CA THR A 220 5.16 1.11 23.01
C THR A 220 4.26 2.27 22.62
N ILE A 221 2.99 2.00 22.39
CA ILE A 221 1.99 3.01 22.00
C ILE A 221 0.88 3.02 23.04
N GLN A 222 0.75 4.14 23.76
CA GLN A 222 -0.35 4.43 24.67
C GLN A 222 -1.05 5.69 24.22
N ALA A 223 -2.06 5.53 23.36
CA ALA A 223 -2.70 6.63 22.66
C ALA A 223 -4.22 6.40 22.53
N PRO A 224 -5.03 6.90 23.50
CA PRO A 224 -6.48 6.64 23.54
C PRO A 224 -7.26 7.22 22.38
N THR A 225 -6.70 8.20 21.66
CA THR A 225 -7.31 8.86 20.51
C THR A 225 -6.90 8.27 19.17
N LEU A 226 -5.96 7.34 19.14
CA LEU A 226 -5.40 6.73 17.93
C LEU A 226 -6.50 6.03 17.10
N GLN A 227 -6.55 6.38 15.81
CA GLN A 227 -7.51 5.82 14.86
C GLN A 227 -6.82 4.99 13.77
N HIS A 228 -5.61 5.37 13.38
CA HIS A 228 -4.86 4.71 12.29
C HIS A 228 -3.47 4.36 12.77
N LEU A 229 -3.12 3.07 12.68
CA LEU A 229 -1.79 2.58 12.98
C LEU A 229 -1.25 1.77 11.80
N SER A 230 -0.11 2.20 11.27
CA SER A 230 0.71 1.44 10.34
C SER A 230 2.04 1.09 11.01
N TYR A 231 2.36 -0.18 11.05
CA TYR A 231 3.61 -0.66 11.62
C TYR A 231 4.30 -1.63 10.65
N ILE A 232 5.53 -1.29 10.28
CA ILE A 232 6.41 -2.11 9.45
C ILE A 232 7.58 -2.54 10.32
N GLY A 233 7.68 -3.83 10.59
CA GLY A 233 8.75 -4.42 11.39
C GLY A 233 10.03 -4.66 10.61
N CYS A 234 10.97 -5.41 11.22
CA CYS A 234 12.15 -5.91 10.56
C CYS A 234 12.15 -7.45 10.66
N PHE A 235 11.84 -8.12 9.58
CA PHE A 235 11.67 -9.59 9.57
C PHE A 235 12.93 -10.40 9.88
N ARG A 236 14.12 -9.77 9.82
CA ARG A 236 15.42 -10.46 9.96
C ARG A 236 15.82 -10.80 11.40
N GLU A 237 15.15 -10.22 12.40
CA GLU A 237 15.54 -10.35 13.81
C GLU A 237 14.42 -10.97 14.66
N GLU A 238 14.75 -11.35 15.89
CA GLU A 238 13.76 -11.84 16.86
C GLU A 238 12.65 -10.80 17.09
N SER A 239 11.42 -11.27 17.27
CA SER A 239 10.19 -10.49 17.30
C SER A 239 10.34 -9.12 17.97
N PRO A 240 10.12 -8.01 17.25
CA PRO A 240 10.07 -6.69 17.87
C PRO A 240 8.99 -6.67 18.94
N VAL A 241 9.26 -6.02 20.06
CA VAL A 241 8.26 -5.84 21.12
C VAL A 241 7.36 -4.69 20.69
N LEU A 242 6.26 -5.02 20.03
CA LEU A 242 5.19 -4.06 19.80
C LEU A 242 4.16 -4.20 20.92
N ASP A 243 4.03 -3.17 21.75
CA ASP A 243 3.01 -3.10 22.79
C ASP A 243 2.03 -1.94 22.50
N ILE A 244 0.77 -2.31 22.34
CA ILE A 244 -0.31 -1.37 22.05
C ILE A 244 -1.27 -1.39 23.23
N VAL A 245 -1.29 -0.28 23.97
CA VAL A 245 -2.07 -0.13 25.19
C VAL A 245 -3.09 0.98 25.03
N GLU A 246 -4.33 0.75 25.47
CA GLU A 246 -5.40 1.76 25.54
C GLU A 246 -5.84 2.37 24.21
N CYS A 247 -5.51 1.79 23.06
CA CYS A 247 -5.90 2.31 21.73
C CYS A 247 -7.33 1.87 21.35
N ARG A 248 -8.31 2.25 22.16
CA ARG A 248 -9.72 1.80 22.01
C ARG A 248 -10.44 2.38 20.78
N LYS A 249 -9.96 3.49 20.21
CA LYS A 249 -10.57 4.14 19.05
C LYS A 249 -9.97 3.72 17.70
N LEU A 250 -9.14 2.68 17.71
CA LEU A 250 -8.46 2.19 16.50
C LEU A 250 -9.48 1.73 15.45
N LYS A 251 -9.40 2.32 14.26
CA LYS A 251 -10.25 2.04 13.09
C LYS A 251 -9.50 1.28 12.00
N SER A 252 -8.21 1.58 11.84
CA SER A 252 -7.36 0.96 10.83
C SER A 252 -6.07 0.49 11.45
N LEU A 253 -5.72 -0.77 11.18
CA LEU A 253 -4.49 -1.39 11.62
C LEU A 253 -3.80 -2.05 10.43
N GLN A 254 -2.57 -1.67 10.18
CA GLN A 254 -1.69 -2.32 9.22
C GLN A 254 -0.44 -2.84 9.93
N LEU A 255 -0.17 -4.12 9.78
CA LEU A 255 1.02 -4.78 10.30
C LEU A 255 1.76 -5.46 9.14
N THR A 256 3.03 -5.12 8.99
CA THR A 256 3.87 -5.62 7.89
C THR A 256 5.22 -6.11 8.43
N ASP A 257 5.78 -7.15 7.82
CA ASP A 257 7.12 -7.67 8.07
C ASP A 257 7.42 -7.96 9.55
N MET A 258 6.55 -8.69 10.24
CA MET A 258 6.74 -8.95 11.67
C MET A 258 6.33 -10.34 12.10
N ARG A 259 6.86 -10.74 13.28
CA ARG A 259 6.42 -11.96 14.00
C ARG A 259 5.57 -11.56 15.18
N ILE A 260 4.37 -12.12 15.30
CA ILE A 260 3.46 -11.88 16.40
C ILE A 260 2.92 -13.19 16.98
N SER A 261 2.43 -13.16 18.21
CA SER A 261 1.68 -14.29 18.74
C SER A 261 0.20 -14.17 18.36
N GLU A 262 -0.47 -15.31 18.16
CA GLU A 262 -1.93 -15.35 17.96
C GLU A 262 -2.68 -14.64 19.10
N VAL A 263 -2.22 -14.83 20.33
CA VAL A 263 -2.79 -14.20 21.54
C VAL A 263 -2.74 -12.67 21.46
N PHE A 264 -1.60 -12.12 21.00
CA PHE A 264 -1.45 -10.67 20.83
C PHE A 264 -2.42 -10.15 19.77
N LEU A 265 -2.46 -10.78 18.60
CA LEU A 265 -3.35 -10.38 17.50
C LEU A 265 -4.81 -10.46 17.92
N GLN A 266 -5.21 -11.55 18.58
CA GLN A 266 -6.57 -11.75 19.06
C GLN A 266 -6.96 -10.72 20.13
N ARG A 267 -6.05 -10.43 21.09
CA ARG A 267 -6.26 -9.37 22.09
C ARG A 267 -6.47 -8.02 21.41
N LEU A 268 -5.62 -7.68 20.44
CA LEU A 268 -5.68 -6.41 19.74
C LEU A 268 -7.01 -6.24 18.98
N ILE A 269 -7.45 -7.26 18.26
CA ILE A 269 -8.73 -7.25 17.53
C ILE A 269 -9.91 -7.16 18.52
N SER A 270 -9.89 -7.91 19.62
CA SER A 270 -10.99 -7.94 20.59
C SER A 270 -11.11 -6.64 21.39
N THR A 271 -10.00 -5.95 21.68
CA THR A 271 -10.01 -4.66 22.38
C THR A 271 -10.37 -3.48 21.48
N SER A 272 -10.16 -3.63 20.17
CA SER A 272 -10.41 -2.57 19.17
C SER A 272 -11.83 -2.68 18.60
N GLN A 273 -12.84 -2.29 19.39
CA GLN A 273 -14.25 -2.43 19.00
C GLN A 273 -14.66 -1.66 17.74
N PHE A 274 -13.88 -0.66 17.34
CA PHE A 274 -14.12 0.19 16.17
C PHE A 274 -13.25 -0.18 14.97
N LEU A 275 -12.53 -1.31 15.01
CA LEU A 275 -11.62 -1.70 13.94
C LEU A 275 -12.41 -2.04 12.66
N GLU A 276 -12.33 -1.16 11.67
CA GLU A 276 -12.99 -1.31 10.38
C GLU A 276 -12.08 -1.90 9.30
N SER A 277 -10.76 -1.66 9.40
CA SER A 277 -9.78 -2.11 8.43
C SER A 277 -8.61 -2.81 9.10
N LEU A 278 -8.29 -4.01 8.63
CA LEU A 278 -7.13 -4.79 9.06
C LEU A 278 -6.32 -5.23 7.84
N THR A 279 -5.05 -4.87 7.81
CA THR A 279 -4.10 -5.34 6.79
C THR A 279 -2.95 -6.07 7.47
N LEU A 280 -2.69 -7.30 7.05
CA LEU A 280 -1.58 -8.13 7.50
C LEU A 280 -0.75 -8.53 6.29
N ASP A 281 0.52 -8.11 6.23
CA ASP A 281 1.40 -8.47 5.14
C ASP A 281 2.71 -9.03 5.69
N ASN A 282 3.10 -10.20 5.21
CA ASN A 282 4.29 -10.92 5.67
C ASN A 282 4.36 -11.03 7.21
N VAL A 283 3.20 -11.29 7.83
CA VAL A 283 3.09 -11.50 9.27
C VAL A 283 3.12 -12.99 9.56
N SER A 284 4.12 -13.42 10.33
CA SER A 284 4.23 -14.80 10.77
C SER A 284 3.80 -14.98 12.22
N THR A 285 3.09 -16.04 12.48
CA THR A 285 2.82 -16.50 13.86
C THR A 285 3.78 -17.63 14.21
N ARG A 286 4.15 -17.76 15.49
CA ARG A 286 4.96 -18.92 15.96
C ARG A 286 4.22 -20.26 15.80
N LEU A 287 2.90 -20.19 15.68
CA LEU A 287 2.04 -21.33 15.41
C LEU A 287 1.72 -21.29 13.91
N GLU A 288 1.89 -22.41 13.21
CA GLU A 288 1.57 -22.54 11.78
C GLU A 288 0.07 -22.36 11.45
N ARG A 289 -0.74 -21.94 12.43
CA ARG A 289 -2.21 -21.89 12.32
C ARG A 289 -2.78 -20.80 13.21
N PHE A 290 -3.50 -19.85 12.65
CA PHE A 290 -4.19 -18.81 13.38
C PHE A 290 -5.58 -18.50 12.84
N LYS A 291 -6.38 -17.75 13.60
CA LYS A 291 -7.75 -17.38 13.26
C LYS A 291 -7.98 -15.89 13.53
N ILE A 292 -8.85 -15.28 12.76
CA ILE A 292 -9.34 -13.92 12.99
C ILE A 292 -10.76 -14.00 13.49
N TRP A 293 -10.97 -13.67 14.77
CA TRP A 293 -12.26 -13.82 15.45
C TRP A 293 -12.77 -12.55 16.08
N GLY A 294 -14.09 -12.41 16.11
CA GLY A 294 -14.79 -11.48 17.00
C GLY A 294 -14.85 -10.04 16.53
N SER A 295 -14.40 -9.74 15.31
CA SER A 295 -14.49 -8.37 14.79
C SER A 295 -15.84 -8.12 14.12
N GLN A 296 -16.78 -7.55 14.89
CA GLN A 296 -18.09 -7.15 14.37
C GLN A 296 -18.03 -5.86 13.53
N SER A 297 -17.01 -5.02 13.75
CA SER A 297 -16.83 -3.75 13.04
C SER A 297 -16.02 -3.88 11.76
N LEU A 298 -15.31 -5.02 11.55
CA LEU A 298 -14.40 -5.21 10.43
C LEU A 298 -15.15 -5.24 9.10
N LYS A 299 -14.79 -4.30 8.23
CA LYS A 299 -15.35 -4.12 6.87
C LYS A 299 -14.33 -4.46 5.78
N PHE A 300 -13.06 -4.15 6.03
CA PHE A 300 -11.97 -4.31 5.08
C PHE A 300 -10.91 -5.21 5.68
N PHE A 301 -10.64 -6.34 5.04
CA PHE A 301 -9.58 -7.26 5.48
C PHE A 301 -8.69 -7.59 4.29
N ALA A 302 -7.41 -7.28 4.42
CA ALA A 302 -6.36 -7.66 3.48
C ALA A 302 -5.30 -8.49 4.21
N ILE A 303 -4.90 -9.60 3.61
CA ILE A 303 -3.84 -10.44 4.12
C ILE A 303 -3.03 -11.00 2.96
N SER A 304 -1.71 -10.83 3.02
CA SER A 304 -0.75 -11.32 2.03
C SER A 304 0.47 -11.92 2.71
N ASN A 305 1.07 -12.90 2.06
CA ASN A 305 2.29 -13.57 2.52
C ASN A 305 2.23 -14.11 3.97
N CYS A 306 1.03 -14.41 4.47
CA CYS A 306 0.80 -14.89 5.84
C CYS A 306 0.37 -16.35 5.83
N LYS A 307 1.24 -17.27 6.25
CA LYS A 307 0.94 -18.69 6.28
C LYS A 307 0.03 -19.06 7.45
N GLY A 308 -0.83 -20.05 7.23
CA GLY A 308 -1.55 -20.74 8.30
C GLY A 308 -2.86 -20.08 8.77
N LEU A 309 -3.41 -19.10 8.05
CA LEU A 309 -4.75 -18.58 8.36
C LEU A 309 -5.83 -19.64 8.07
N ARG A 310 -6.57 -20.04 9.11
CA ARG A 310 -7.60 -21.08 8.99
C ARG A 310 -9.03 -20.57 8.96
N GLU A 311 -9.30 -19.48 9.65
CA GLU A 311 -10.66 -18.98 9.82
C GLU A 311 -10.71 -17.47 9.87
N ILE A 312 -11.65 -16.91 9.11
CA ILE A 312 -12.00 -15.48 9.13
C ILE A 312 -13.46 -15.38 9.59
N ASN A 313 -13.67 -14.86 10.79
CA ASN A 313 -15.00 -14.58 11.32
C ASN A 313 -15.23 -13.07 11.39
N ALA A 314 -15.74 -12.50 10.29
CA ALA A 314 -16.03 -11.08 10.13
C ALA A 314 -17.43 -10.93 9.51
N PRO A 315 -18.50 -10.92 10.32
CA PRO A 315 -19.87 -10.95 9.83
C PRO A 315 -20.25 -9.76 8.94
N ASN A 316 -19.61 -8.62 9.11
CA ASN A 316 -19.91 -7.38 8.38
C ASN A 316 -18.87 -7.02 7.29
N LEU A 317 -18.11 -8.01 6.85
CA LEU A 317 -17.05 -7.81 5.86
C LEU A 317 -17.63 -7.33 4.51
N VAL A 318 -17.02 -6.28 3.96
CA VAL A 318 -17.40 -5.64 2.68
C VAL A 318 -16.32 -5.89 1.62
N SER A 319 -15.05 -5.97 2.02
CA SER A 319 -13.92 -6.22 1.13
C SER A 319 -13.00 -7.27 1.73
N LEU A 320 -12.60 -8.22 0.91
CA LEU A 320 -11.62 -9.25 1.25
C LEU A 320 -10.55 -9.30 0.16
N GLU A 321 -9.30 -9.15 0.58
CA GLU A 321 -8.13 -9.44 -0.23
C GLU A 321 -7.31 -10.50 0.51
N TYR A 322 -7.19 -11.68 -0.07
CA TYR A 322 -6.54 -12.82 0.55
C TYR A 322 -5.48 -13.39 -0.39
N ASP A 323 -4.26 -13.43 0.09
CA ASP A 323 -3.15 -14.11 -0.56
C ASP A 323 -2.53 -15.13 0.42
N GLY A 324 -2.55 -16.40 0.05
CA GLY A 324 -2.12 -17.49 0.93
C GLY A 324 -2.02 -18.85 0.26
N ASP A 325 -1.57 -19.81 1.05
CA ASP A 325 -1.29 -21.19 0.64
C ASP A 325 -2.45 -22.19 0.87
N GLN A 326 -3.55 -21.75 1.46
CA GLN A 326 -4.70 -22.60 1.78
C GLN A 326 -6.01 -21.80 1.76
N ILE A 327 -7.12 -22.50 1.58
CA ILE A 327 -8.46 -21.91 1.62
C ILE A 327 -8.94 -21.81 3.07
N PRO A 328 -9.13 -20.58 3.63
CA PRO A 328 -9.61 -20.42 4.99
C PRO A 328 -11.13 -20.67 5.12
N GLU A 329 -11.61 -20.99 6.31
CA GLU A 329 -13.04 -20.97 6.59
C GLU A 329 -13.53 -19.52 6.73
N LEU A 330 -14.46 -19.07 5.88
CA LEU A 330 -15.01 -17.72 5.89
C LEU A 330 -16.42 -17.70 6.51
N LYS A 331 -16.59 -16.92 7.58
CA LYS A 331 -17.87 -16.71 8.28
C LYS A 331 -18.34 -15.27 8.11
N ILE A 332 -19.28 -15.05 7.21
CA ILE A 332 -19.92 -13.76 6.91
C ILE A 332 -21.41 -13.86 7.25
N ALA A 333 -22.02 -12.78 7.74
CA ALA A 333 -23.45 -12.74 7.99
C ALA A 333 -24.26 -12.90 6.70
N LYS A 334 -25.40 -13.59 6.77
CA LYS A 334 -26.27 -13.85 5.59
C LYS A 334 -26.73 -12.58 4.87
N ARG A 335 -26.77 -11.44 5.55
CA ARG A 335 -27.14 -10.12 4.98
C ARG A 335 -25.99 -9.45 4.21
N SER A 336 -24.75 -9.85 4.47
CA SER A 336 -23.53 -9.27 3.84
C SER A 336 -22.99 -10.17 2.71
N ARG A 337 -23.86 -10.85 1.97
CA ARG A 337 -23.45 -11.81 0.92
C ARG A 337 -22.77 -11.18 -0.29
N GLN A 338 -22.64 -9.87 -0.34
CA GLN A 338 -22.05 -9.18 -1.48
C GLN A 338 -20.81 -8.41 -1.05
N LEU A 339 -19.67 -9.03 -1.21
CA LEU A 339 -18.40 -8.33 -1.12
C LEU A 339 -18.29 -7.37 -2.31
N LYS A 340 -18.00 -6.10 -2.05
CA LYS A 340 -17.82 -5.07 -3.10
C LYS A 340 -16.51 -5.26 -3.85
N LYS A 341 -15.44 -5.58 -3.13
CA LYS A 341 -14.15 -5.97 -3.66
C LYS A 341 -13.75 -7.30 -3.00
N SER A 342 -13.42 -8.29 -3.79
CA SER A 342 -13.07 -9.62 -3.31
C SER A 342 -12.05 -10.24 -4.24
N GLU A 343 -10.84 -10.39 -3.74
CA GLU A 343 -9.71 -10.90 -4.48
C GLU A 343 -9.07 -12.03 -3.67
N ILE A 344 -8.76 -13.11 -4.35
CA ILE A 344 -8.09 -14.27 -3.76
C ILE A 344 -6.93 -14.66 -4.66
N TYR A 345 -5.78 -14.82 -4.02
CA TYR A 345 -4.57 -15.36 -4.61
C TYR A 345 -4.19 -16.61 -3.81
N LEU A 346 -4.18 -17.75 -4.46
CA LEU A 346 -3.80 -19.03 -3.88
C LEU A 346 -2.58 -19.54 -4.64
N ASP A 347 -1.42 -19.40 -4.01
CA ASP A 347 -0.13 -19.73 -4.60
C ASP A 347 0.47 -21.02 -4.03
N SER A 348 1.37 -21.63 -4.80
CA SER A 348 2.16 -22.80 -4.39
C SER A 348 1.31 -23.99 -3.92
N LEU A 349 0.18 -24.20 -4.54
CA LEU A 349 -0.72 -25.31 -4.23
C LEU A 349 -0.09 -26.62 -4.67
N LYS A 350 0.27 -27.49 -3.73
CA LYS A 350 0.99 -28.73 -3.99
C LYS A 350 0.13 -29.86 -4.55
N ILE A 351 -1.14 -29.93 -4.14
CA ILE A 351 -2.04 -31.02 -4.53
C ILE A 351 -3.45 -30.48 -4.76
N LEU A 352 -3.88 -30.43 -6.01
CA LEU A 352 -5.27 -30.16 -6.37
C LEU A 352 -6.01 -31.48 -6.58
N ASN A 353 -6.96 -31.76 -5.69
CA ASN A 353 -7.82 -32.95 -5.77
C ASN A 353 -9.31 -32.55 -5.71
N ALA A 354 -10.20 -33.52 -5.82
CA ALA A 354 -11.65 -33.27 -5.78
C ALA A 354 -12.10 -32.57 -4.48
N GLU A 355 -11.52 -32.92 -3.33
CA GLU A 355 -11.85 -32.30 -2.05
C GLU A 355 -11.49 -30.81 -2.03
N TRP A 356 -10.31 -30.44 -2.55
CA TRP A 356 -9.85 -29.08 -2.64
C TRP A 356 -10.78 -28.19 -3.49
N PHE A 357 -11.21 -28.68 -4.67
CA PHE A 357 -12.17 -27.97 -5.51
C PHE A 357 -13.54 -27.83 -4.82
N GLY A 358 -13.94 -28.81 -4.02
CA GLY A 358 -15.11 -28.74 -3.17
C GLY A 358 -15.01 -27.65 -2.11
N GLN A 359 -13.84 -27.52 -1.46
CA GLN A 359 -13.55 -26.47 -0.50
C GLN A 359 -13.54 -25.09 -1.17
N LEU A 360 -12.92 -24.95 -2.34
CA LEU A 360 -12.93 -23.71 -3.13
C LEU A 360 -14.37 -23.27 -3.45
N ARG A 361 -15.20 -24.17 -3.99
CA ARG A 361 -16.59 -23.86 -4.29
C ARG A 361 -17.38 -23.43 -3.05
N LYS A 362 -17.20 -24.14 -1.93
CA LYS A 362 -17.83 -23.78 -0.64
C LYS A 362 -17.41 -22.42 -0.16
N PHE A 363 -16.13 -22.10 -0.27
CA PHE A 363 -15.58 -20.78 0.09
C PHE A 363 -16.17 -19.69 -0.80
N LEU A 364 -16.07 -19.82 -2.12
CA LEU A 364 -16.57 -18.85 -3.07
C LEU A 364 -18.08 -18.62 -2.97
N SER A 365 -18.85 -19.65 -2.57
CA SER A 365 -20.30 -19.54 -2.35
C SER A 365 -20.71 -18.63 -1.18
N LYS A 366 -19.77 -18.18 -0.36
CA LYS A 366 -20.02 -17.23 0.73
C LYS A 366 -20.35 -15.82 0.23
N SER A 367 -19.92 -15.45 -0.99
CA SER A 367 -20.30 -14.20 -1.65
C SER A 367 -21.07 -14.49 -2.94
N SER A 368 -21.91 -13.56 -3.38
CA SER A 368 -22.68 -13.67 -4.62
C SER A 368 -21.80 -13.49 -5.87
N SER A 369 -20.68 -12.77 -5.76
CA SER A 369 -19.70 -12.58 -6.82
C SER A 369 -18.32 -12.30 -6.25
N TRP A 370 -17.29 -12.64 -7.00
CA TRP A 370 -15.90 -12.39 -6.72
C TRP A 370 -15.29 -11.56 -7.85
N SER A 371 -14.43 -10.60 -7.50
CA SER A 371 -13.76 -9.76 -8.48
C SER A 371 -12.64 -10.54 -9.18
N LEU A 372 -11.80 -11.20 -8.41
CA LEU A 372 -10.65 -11.95 -8.90
C LEU A 372 -10.44 -13.21 -8.04
N VAL A 373 -10.16 -14.31 -8.73
CA VAL A 373 -9.64 -15.55 -8.14
C VAL A 373 -8.39 -15.93 -8.93
N SER A 374 -7.24 -15.95 -8.30
CA SER A 374 -5.95 -16.35 -8.90
C SER A 374 -5.48 -17.65 -8.26
N LEU A 375 -5.13 -18.62 -9.08
CA LEU A 375 -4.66 -19.94 -8.67
C LEU A 375 -3.33 -20.20 -9.34
N SER A 376 -2.30 -20.51 -8.55
CA SER A 376 -0.99 -20.94 -9.05
C SER A 376 -0.64 -22.31 -8.47
N PHE A 377 -0.29 -23.26 -9.30
CA PHE A 377 0.05 -24.62 -8.89
C PHE A 377 1.04 -25.31 -9.86
N GLU A 378 1.77 -26.26 -9.31
CA GLU A 378 2.76 -27.02 -10.06
C GLU A 378 2.11 -28.22 -10.78
N GLU A 379 1.32 -29.01 -10.06
CA GLU A 379 0.72 -30.25 -10.59
C GLU A 379 -0.74 -30.43 -10.11
N CYS A 380 -1.56 -31.07 -10.93
CA CYS A 380 -2.89 -31.51 -10.57
C CYS A 380 -2.95 -33.03 -10.48
N SER A 381 -3.49 -33.57 -9.37
CA SER A 381 -3.74 -34.99 -9.24
C SER A 381 -4.96 -35.41 -10.07
N GLU A 382 -5.18 -36.72 -10.26
CA GLU A 382 -6.36 -37.22 -10.93
C GLU A 382 -7.64 -36.78 -10.19
N ILE A 383 -8.50 -36.03 -10.88
CA ILE A 383 -9.75 -35.48 -10.32
C ILE A 383 -10.91 -36.42 -10.66
N ASN A 384 -11.50 -37.03 -9.65
CA ASN A 384 -12.74 -37.79 -9.85
C ASN A 384 -13.96 -36.85 -9.87
N MET A 385 -14.45 -36.53 -11.06
CA MET A 385 -15.61 -35.66 -11.24
C MET A 385 -16.88 -36.18 -10.58
N LYS A 386 -17.04 -37.51 -10.39
CA LYS A 386 -18.20 -38.10 -9.72
C LYS A 386 -18.23 -37.73 -8.23
N ASP A 387 -17.07 -37.74 -7.58
CA ASP A 387 -16.93 -37.35 -6.17
C ASP A 387 -17.29 -35.89 -5.96
N LEU A 388 -16.92 -35.02 -6.90
CA LEU A 388 -17.29 -33.60 -6.87
C LEU A 388 -18.78 -33.37 -6.88
N VAL A 389 -19.49 -34.08 -7.75
CA VAL A 389 -20.95 -33.91 -7.94
C VAL A 389 -21.77 -34.50 -6.77
N LEU A 390 -21.33 -35.62 -6.20
CA LEU A 390 -22.05 -36.30 -5.12
C LEU A 390 -22.02 -35.54 -3.78
N HIS A 391 -20.94 -34.86 -3.47
CA HIS A 391 -20.71 -34.30 -2.13
C HIS A 391 -21.09 -32.81 -1.95
N HIS A 392 -21.44 -32.08 -3.03
CA HIS A 392 -21.63 -30.65 -2.92
C HIS A 392 -22.88 -30.11 -3.61
N LYS A 393 -23.91 -29.82 -2.79
CA LYS A 393 -25.19 -29.22 -3.24
C LYS A 393 -25.22 -27.70 -3.24
N VAL A 394 -24.05 -27.03 -3.31
CA VAL A 394 -23.96 -25.58 -3.24
C VAL A 394 -24.06 -24.98 -4.65
N ALA A 395 -24.80 -23.87 -4.79
CA ALA A 395 -24.89 -23.14 -6.06
C ALA A 395 -23.49 -22.70 -6.55
N THR A 396 -23.27 -22.72 -7.86
CA THR A 396 -21.98 -22.31 -8.44
C THR A 396 -21.80 -20.81 -8.32
N PRO A 397 -20.76 -20.33 -7.64
CA PRO A 397 -20.49 -18.91 -7.46
C PRO A 397 -20.05 -18.24 -8.76
N LYS A 398 -20.32 -16.94 -8.88
CA LYS A 398 -19.85 -16.12 -10.01
C LYS A 398 -18.51 -15.50 -9.67
N VAL A 399 -17.62 -15.48 -10.65
CA VAL A 399 -16.29 -14.85 -10.58
C VAL A 399 -16.14 -13.93 -11.80
N ASN A 400 -15.62 -12.73 -11.66
CA ASN A 400 -15.36 -11.91 -12.82
C ASN A 400 -14.12 -12.46 -13.55
N ASP A 401 -13.00 -12.49 -12.87
CA ASP A 401 -11.73 -12.95 -13.43
C ASP A 401 -11.19 -14.16 -12.67
N LEU A 402 -11.03 -15.27 -13.37
CA LEU A 402 -10.33 -16.45 -12.87
C LEU A 402 -8.98 -16.54 -13.59
N VAL A 403 -7.90 -16.31 -12.85
CA VAL A 403 -6.53 -16.46 -13.34
C VAL A 403 -6.00 -17.82 -12.91
N VAL A 404 -5.42 -18.55 -13.84
CA VAL A 404 -4.85 -19.88 -13.60
C VAL A 404 -3.43 -19.90 -14.16
N CYS A 405 -2.43 -20.05 -13.25
CA CYS A 405 -1.04 -20.21 -13.60
C CYS A 405 -0.62 -21.67 -13.37
N ILE A 406 -0.12 -22.34 -14.41
CA ILE A 406 0.33 -23.73 -14.37
C ILE A 406 1.78 -23.75 -14.83
N GLU A 407 2.69 -24.19 -13.94
CA GLU A 407 4.13 -24.16 -14.19
C GLU A 407 4.64 -25.40 -14.91
N SER A 408 3.97 -26.54 -14.75
CA SER A 408 4.33 -27.82 -15.41
C SER A 408 3.27 -28.30 -16.38
N SER A 409 3.65 -29.23 -17.28
CA SER A 409 2.68 -29.92 -18.15
C SER A 409 1.84 -30.90 -17.33
N ASP A 410 0.58 -30.59 -17.15
CA ASP A 410 -0.37 -31.44 -16.40
C ASP A 410 -0.76 -32.67 -17.22
N LYS A 411 -0.89 -33.82 -16.55
CA LYS A 411 -1.31 -35.09 -17.17
C LYS A 411 -2.81 -35.13 -17.51
N TYR A 412 -3.64 -34.29 -16.86
CA TYR A 412 -5.11 -34.34 -16.97
C TYR A 412 -5.73 -32.96 -17.23
N PRO A 413 -5.34 -32.24 -18.28
CA PRO A 413 -5.76 -30.86 -18.49
C PRO A 413 -7.29 -30.70 -18.69
N THR A 414 -7.95 -31.69 -19.31
CA THR A 414 -9.41 -31.65 -19.55
C THR A 414 -10.21 -31.77 -18.26
N LEU A 415 -9.78 -32.60 -17.32
CA LEU A 415 -10.42 -32.75 -16.00
C LEU A 415 -10.24 -31.52 -15.14
N LEU A 416 -9.10 -30.85 -15.27
CA LEU A 416 -8.83 -29.58 -14.59
C LEU A 416 -9.79 -28.49 -15.05
N VAL A 417 -10.00 -28.32 -16.36
CA VAL A 417 -10.99 -27.37 -16.91
C VAL A 417 -12.37 -27.65 -16.34
N ASP A 418 -12.79 -28.93 -16.33
CA ASP A 418 -14.09 -29.32 -15.79
C ASP A 418 -14.23 -28.98 -14.31
N ALA A 419 -13.20 -29.23 -13.50
CA ALA A 419 -13.21 -28.95 -12.07
C ALA A 419 -13.21 -27.43 -11.76
N LEU A 420 -12.46 -26.64 -12.51
CA LEU A 420 -12.45 -25.18 -12.41
C LEU A 420 -13.85 -24.60 -12.71
N LEU A 421 -14.46 -24.98 -13.84
CA LEU A 421 -15.78 -24.50 -14.24
C LEU A 421 -16.91 -25.08 -13.36
N TRP A 422 -16.68 -26.24 -12.74
CA TRP A 422 -17.57 -26.76 -11.72
C TRP A 422 -17.48 -25.93 -10.42
N SER A 423 -16.27 -25.48 -10.06
CA SER A 423 -16.04 -24.74 -8.81
C SER A 423 -16.59 -23.32 -8.85
N CYS A 424 -16.52 -22.65 -10.00
CA CYS A 424 -17.04 -21.30 -10.20
C CYS A 424 -17.41 -21.04 -11.66
N HIS A 425 -18.22 -19.99 -11.90
CA HIS A 425 -18.55 -19.48 -13.23
C HIS A 425 -17.81 -18.16 -13.48
N PRO A 426 -16.60 -18.20 -14.07
CA PRO A 426 -15.88 -16.99 -14.43
C PRO A 426 -16.50 -16.30 -15.64
N LYS A 427 -16.48 -14.97 -15.66
CA LYS A 427 -16.74 -14.20 -16.89
C LYS A 427 -15.53 -14.24 -17.80
N ARG A 428 -14.31 -14.11 -17.23
CA ARG A 428 -13.05 -14.26 -17.93
C ARG A 428 -12.20 -15.33 -17.24
N LEU A 429 -11.71 -16.29 -18.03
CA LEU A 429 -10.70 -17.26 -17.60
C LEU A 429 -9.38 -16.86 -18.26
N ILE A 430 -8.39 -16.48 -17.47
CA ILE A 430 -7.06 -16.10 -17.91
C ILE A 430 -6.12 -17.26 -17.57
N LEU A 431 -5.53 -17.85 -18.59
CA LEU A 431 -4.59 -18.97 -18.44
C LEU A 431 -3.20 -18.52 -18.78
N LYS A 432 -2.24 -18.75 -17.86
CA LYS A 432 -0.83 -18.57 -18.04
C LYS A 432 -0.16 -19.94 -17.93
N SER A 433 0.30 -20.50 -19.05
CA SER A 433 0.83 -21.86 -19.09
C SER A 433 1.57 -22.14 -20.40
N SER A 434 2.03 -23.41 -20.58
CA SER A 434 2.56 -23.88 -21.83
C SER A 434 1.51 -23.88 -22.96
N ILE A 435 1.99 -23.77 -24.18
CA ILE A 435 1.15 -23.75 -25.38
C ILE A 435 0.26 -24.99 -25.47
N GLU A 436 0.81 -26.17 -25.19
CA GLU A 436 0.08 -27.43 -25.21
C GLU A 436 -1.11 -27.40 -24.24
N MET A 437 -0.90 -26.86 -23.05
CA MET A 437 -1.94 -26.68 -22.04
C MET A 437 -3.02 -25.72 -22.51
N ILE A 438 -2.64 -24.61 -23.15
CA ILE A 438 -3.58 -23.63 -23.70
C ILE A 438 -4.47 -24.27 -24.78
N TYR A 439 -3.90 -25.06 -25.70
CA TYR A 439 -4.68 -25.79 -26.68
C TYR A 439 -5.64 -26.81 -26.05
N CYS A 440 -5.20 -27.56 -25.05
CA CYS A 440 -6.08 -28.48 -24.33
C CYS A 440 -7.26 -27.77 -23.66
N PHE A 441 -7.02 -26.58 -23.06
CA PHE A 441 -8.10 -25.77 -22.47
C PHE A 441 -9.04 -25.27 -23.55
N MET A 442 -8.53 -24.75 -24.65
CA MET A 442 -9.32 -24.26 -25.77
C MET A 442 -10.21 -25.35 -26.35
N ASP A 443 -9.64 -26.51 -26.69
CA ASP A 443 -10.38 -27.64 -27.21
C ASP A 443 -11.49 -28.11 -26.26
N ARG A 444 -11.18 -28.17 -24.96
CA ARG A 444 -12.18 -28.56 -23.97
C ARG A 444 -13.31 -27.54 -23.86
N LEU A 445 -12.99 -26.24 -23.84
CA LEU A 445 -13.99 -25.17 -23.82
C LEU A 445 -14.85 -25.18 -25.09
N MET A 446 -14.25 -25.36 -26.28
CA MET A 446 -14.98 -25.48 -27.56
C MET A 446 -15.88 -26.73 -27.58
N TYR A 447 -15.40 -27.87 -27.11
CA TYR A 447 -16.20 -29.07 -26.97
C TYR A 447 -17.41 -28.85 -26.07
N MET A 448 -17.26 -28.21 -24.92
CA MET A 448 -18.34 -27.90 -24.00
C MET A 448 -19.36 -26.93 -24.59
N LYS A 449 -18.94 -25.96 -25.40
CA LYS A 449 -19.81 -25.04 -26.15
C LYS A 449 -20.65 -25.80 -27.19
N ASN A 450 -20.02 -26.68 -27.97
CA ASN A 450 -20.62 -27.32 -29.14
C ASN A 450 -21.44 -28.58 -28.81
N SER A 451 -21.23 -29.20 -27.65
CA SER A 451 -21.86 -30.41 -27.18
C SER A 451 -23.39 -30.20 -26.97
N ARG A 452 -24.20 -30.41 -28.03
CA ARG A 452 -25.66 -30.18 -28.01
C ARG A 452 -26.49 -31.28 -27.39
N HIS A 453 -25.96 -32.49 -27.24
CA HIS A 453 -26.72 -33.67 -26.78
C HIS A 453 -25.84 -34.58 -25.93
N SER A 454 -26.04 -34.62 -24.63
CA SER A 454 -25.89 -35.85 -23.86
C SER A 454 -27.19 -36.10 -23.07
N THR A 455 -27.90 -37.14 -23.46
CA THR A 455 -29.11 -37.70 -22.87
C THR A 455 -28.81 -38.44 -21.57
N CYS A 456 -27.99 -37.89 -20.68
CA CYS A 456 -27.81 -38.41 -19.34
C CYS A 456 -28.50 -37.52 -18.34
N HIS A 457 -29.30 -38.12 -17.47
CA HIS A 457 -30.08 -37.52 -16.38
C HIS A 457 -29.29 -36.76 -15.30
N GLU A 458 -28.03 -36.40 -15.57
CA GLU A 458 -27.15 -35.69 -14.66
C GLU A 458 -27.11 -34.21 -15.00
N SER A 459 -27.84 -33.46 -14.18
CA SER A 459 -27.73 -32.02 -13.96
C SER A 459 -27.81 -31.12 -15.21
N LYS A 460 -28.80 -30.24 -15.19
CA LYS A 460 -28.88 -29.03 -16.04
C LYS A 460 -27.61 -28.16 -15.82
N ARG A 461 -26.46 -28.59 -16.37
CA ARG A 461 -25.25 -27.77 -16.42
C ARG A 461 -25.58 -26.56 -17.27
N ARG A 462 -25.59 -25.38 -16.67
CA ARG A 462 -25.71 -24.13 -17.41
C ARG A 462 -24.49 -24.05 -18.35
N LYS A 463 -24.74 -23.99 -19.66
CA LYS A 463 -23.76 -23.86 -20.71
C LYS A 463 -23.57 -22.36 -20.97
N TYR A 464 -22.36 -21.92 -21.25
CA TYR A 464 -22.13 -20.59 -21.77
C TYR A 464 -22.54 -20.52 -23.25
N SER A 465 -23.11 -19.38 -23.66
CA SER A 465 -23.68 -19.18 -24.99
C SER A 465 -22.62 -18.75 -26.03
N GLN A 466 -21.58 -18.02 -25.58
CA GLN A 466 -20.51 -17.51 -26.43
C GLN A 466 -19.16 -17.72 -25.75
N LEU A 467 -18.12 -17.90 -26.56
CA LEU A 467 -16.72 -17.98 -26.17
C LEU A 467 -15.94 -17.06 -27.10
N LYS A 468 -15.20 -16.13 -26.55
CA LYS A 468 -14.21 -15.31 -27.25
C LYS A 468 -12.84 -15.60 -26.67
N VAL A 469 -11.82 -15.58 -27.50
CA VAL A 469 -10.44 -15.88 -27.13
C VAL A 469 -9.56 -14.69 -27.46
N TYR A 470 -8.76 -14.27 -26.51
CA TYR A 470 -7.86 -13.14 -26.64
C TYR A 470 -6.44 -13.55 -26.25
N LYS A 471 -5.46 -13.09 -27.03
CA LYS A 471 -4.03 -13.21 -26.69
C LYS A 471 -3.51 -11.85 -26.25
N PHE A 472 -2.60 -11.84 -25.27
CA PHE A 472 -1.85 -10.65 -24.90
C PHE A 472 -0.54 -10.61 -25.71
N ASP A 473 -0.30 -9.51 -26.42
CA ASP A 473 0.97 -9.28 -27.12
C ASP A 473 2.07 -8.79 -26.17
N SER A 474 3.28 -8.60 -26.70
CA SER A 474 4.45 -8.12 -25.94
C SER A 474 4.28 -6.72 -25.34
N GLU A 475 3.30 -5.94 -25.83
CA GLU A 475 2.94 -4.61 -25.32
C GLU A 475 1.73 -4.65 -24.36
N HIS A 476 1.30 -5.85 -23.94
CA HIS A 476 0.12 -6.09 -23.10
C HIS A 476 -1.21 -5.64 -23.74
N GLN A 477 -1.26 -5.48 -25.06
CA GLN A 477 -2.49 -5.23 -25.78
C GLN A 477 -3.26 -6.54 -26.03
N CYS A 478 -4.58 -6.48 -25.92
CA CYS A 478 -5.47 -7.63 -26.04
C CYS A 478 -5.93 -7.75 -27.49
N VAL A 479 -5.57 -8.84 -28.18
CA VAL A 479 -5.94 -9.11 -29.57
C VAL A 479 -6.96 -10.25 -29.60
N GLU A 480 -8.15 -10.03 -30.19
CA GLU A 480 -9.17 -11.07 -30.38
C GLU A 480 -8.71 -12.04 -31.48
N LEU A 481 -8.71 -13.32 -31.19
CA LEU A 481 -8.36 -14.37 -32.13
C LEU A 481 -9.60 -14.81 -32.91
N GLU A 482 -9.66 -14.49 -34.20
CA GLU A 482 -10.71 -14.99 -35.09
C GLU A 482 -10.50 -16.49 -35.36
N ASN A 483 -11.56 -17.28 -35.15
CA ASN A 483 -11.63 -18.72 -35.45
C ASN A 483 -10.65 -19.68 -34.75
N GLY A 484 -10.01 -19.28 -33.65
CA GLY A 484 -9.16 -20.18 -32.86
C GLY A 484 -7.80 -20.50 -33.49
N GLU A 485 -7.38 -19.76 -34.50
CA GLU A 485 -6.03 -19.89 -35.06
C GLU A 485 -4.99 -19.14 -34.20
N LEU A 486 -4.41 -19.87 -33.24
CA LEU A 486 -3.14 -19.47 -32.64
C LEU A 486 -2.03 -19.67 -33.69
N ALA A 487 -1.60 -18.60 -34.35
CA ALA A 487 -0.51 -18.70 -35.32
C ALA A 487 0.78 -19.12 -34.60
N MET A 488 1.33 -20.26 -35.02
CA MET A 488 2.47 -20.97 -34.40
C MET A 488 3.82 -20.22 -34.47
N ARG A 489 3.91 -18.94 -34.79
CA ARG A 489 5.19 -18.42 -35.33
C ARG A 489 6.13 -17.72 -34.34
N ASP A 490 5.67 -17.33 -33.12
CA ASP A 490 6.53 -16.55 -32.20
C ASP A 490 6.27 -16.85 -30.72
N LEU A 491 6.23 -18.12 -30.32
CA LEU A 491 5.82 -18.49 -28.97
C LEU A 491 7.03 -18.76 -28.07
N THR A 492 7.11 -18.00 -26.99
CA THR A 492 8.00 -18.28 -25.84
C THR A 492 7.47 -19.48 -25.05
N GLU A 493 8.28 -20.08 -24.18
CA GLU A 493 7.90 -21.31 -23.44
C GLU A 493 6.62 -21.21 -22.60
N THR A 494 6.21 -19.99 -22.20
CA THR A 494 4.96 -19.75 -21.47
C THR A 494 4.20 -18.56 -22.04
N GLU A 495 2.89 -18.69 -22.19
CA GLU A 495 2.01 -17.68 -22.76
C GLU A 495 0.80 -17.35 -21.87
N THR A 496 0.16 -16.22 -22.14
CA THR A 496 -1.06 -15.80 -21.45
C THR A 496 -2.20 -15.61 -22.44
N VAL A 497 -3.29 -16.35 -22.24
CA VAL A 497 -4.50 -16.30 -23.06
C VAL A 497 -5.73 -16.07 -22.19
N SER A 498 -6.65 -15.24 -22.65
CA SER A 498 -7.90 -14.94 -21.97
C SER A 498 -9.10 -15.52 -22.74
N PHE A 499 -10.00 -16.19 -22.05
CA PHE A 499 -11.25 -16.74 -22.55
C PHE A 499 -12.41 -15.99 -21.92
N GLU A 500 -13.23 -15.29 -22.72
CA GLU A 500 -14.47 -14.70 -22.24
C GLU A 500 -15.63 -15.70 -22.38
N LEU A 501 -16.33 -15.95 -21.29
CA LEU A 501 -17.39 -16.94 -21.17
C LEU A 501 -18.73 -16.26 -20.84
N TYR A 502 -19.73 -16.39 -21.72
CA TYR A 502 -21.07 -15.81 -21.55
C TYR A 502 -22.05 -16.89 -21.07
N TRP A 503 -22.25 -16.98 -19.76
CA TRP A 503 -23.07 -18.00 -19.07
C TRP A 503 -24.57 -17.80 -19.22
#